data_18ca913ca39da87bac6004c5e744c945
#
_entry.id   18ca913ca39da87bac6004c5e744c945
#
_cell.length_a   1.000
_cell.length_b   1.000
_cell.length_c   1.000
_cell.angle_alpha   90.00
_cell.angle_beta   90.00
_cell.angle_gamma   90.00
#
_symmetry.space_group_name_H-M   'P 1'
#
loop_
_entity.id
_entity.type
_entity.pdbx_description
1 polymer ?
#
loop_
_entity_poly.entity_id
_entity_poly.type
_entity_poly.pdbx_seq_one_letter_code
_entity_poly.pdbx_strand_id
1 'polypeptide(L)'
;MEKLLPKAKQAEFHRLKLAKKQQLTKNTFALEFEIPEALKLNYKFEAGQYVTVKYPSKGVVFQNDFSMTSAPYEEKISLGIKINNDASSTQDLFDNIDVGDEVDVSEPKGRFTLVSKPHEFRTIIGFAGGIGITPLISHFKNILHTEPRTRLFMFYGNRKSEEIAFKNEIL
;
A
#
# COMPACT_ATOMS: atom_id res chain seq x y z
N MET A 1 -15.96 -4.20 37.89
CA MET A 1 -16.42 -4.72 36.59
C MET A 1 -15.40 -4.23 35.53
N GLU A 2 -14.46 -5.07 35.24
CA GLU A 2 -13.44 -4.80 34.22
C GLU A 2 -14.10 -4.92 32.84
N LYS A 3 -14.22 -3.81 32.10
CA LYS A 3 -14.68 -3.84 30.72
C LYS A 3 -13.59 -4.52 29.88
N LEU A 4 -13.75 -5.81 29.60
CA LEU A 4 -12.99 -6.50 28.58
C LEU A 4 -13.12 -5.73 27.26
N LEU A 5 -12.04 -5.06 26.86
CA LEU A 5 -11.93 -4.49 25.52
C LEU A 5 -12.11 -5.63 24.51
N PRO A 6 -12.95 -5.46 23.48
CA PRO A 6 -13.12 -6.49 22.47
C PRO A 6 -11.73 -6.83 21.88
N LYS A 7 -11.36 -8.11 21.89
CA LYS A 7 -10.16 -8.58 21.22
C LYS A 7 -10.22 -8.10 19.78
N ALA A 8 -9.20 -7.36 19.34
CA ALA A 8 -9.10 -6.96 17.94
C ALA A 8 -9.22 -8.23 17.08
N LYS A 9 -10.17 -8.23 16.13
CA LYS A 9 -10.34 -9.33 15.19
C LYS A 9 -8.99 -9.52 14.50
N GLN A 10 -8.42 -10.68 14.60
CA GLN A 10 -7.15 -10.99 13.93
C GLN A 10 -7.40 -10.94 12.42
N ALA A 11 -6.62 -10.16 11.68
CA ALA A 11 -6.82 -10.03 10.24
C ALA A 11 -6.68 -11.40 9.58
N GLU A 12 -7.66 -11.75 8.76
CA GLU A 12 -7.61 -12.98 7.97
C GLU A 12 -6.61 -12.81 6.82
N PHE A 13 -5.95 -13.90 6.43
CA PHE A 13 -5.00 -13.92 5.33
C PHE A 13 -5.56 -14.78 4.21
N HIS A 14 -5.43 -14.28 2.99
CA HIS A 14 -5.81 -15.02 1.79
C HIS A 14 -4.63 -15.03 0.82
N ARG A 15 -4.54 -16.08 0.02
CA ARG A 15 -3.53 -16.18 -1.04
C ARG A 15 -3.98 -15.35 -2.23
N LEU A 16 -3.20 -14.31 -2.54
CA LEU A 16 -3.41 -13.46 -3.70
C LEU A 16 -2.30 -13.69 -4.73
N LYS A 17 -2.71 -13.74 -5.99
CA LYS A 17 -1.78 -13.90 -7.11
C LYS A 17 -1.08 -12.58 -7.42
N LEU A 18 0.25 -12.61 -7.54
CA LEU A 18 1.03 -11.47 -7.99
C LEU A 18 0.82 -11.28 -9.51
N ALA A 19 0.18 -10.17 -9.87
CA ALA A 19 -0.09 -9.80 -11.26
C ALA A 19 1.05 -8.99 -11.89
N LYS A 20 1.74 -8.16 -11.07
CA LYS A 20 2.80 -7.29 -11.56
C LYS A 20 3.88 -7.08 -10.51
N LYS A 21 5.14 -7.08 -10.96
CA LYS A 21 6.33 -6.72 -10.20
C LYS A 21 7.12 -5.71 -11.02
N GLN A 22 7.44 -4.57 -10.42
CA GLN A 22 8.11 -3.48 -11.13
C GLN A 22 9.17 -2.82 -10.26
N GLN A 23 10.39 -2.71 -10.75
CA GLN A 23 11.42 -1.87 -10.14
C GLN A 23 11.09 -0.40 -10.36
N LEU A 24 11.03 0.40 -9.29
CA LEU A 24 10.77 1.84 -9.34
C LEU A 24 12.05 2.67 -9.23
N THR A 25 12.94 2.27 -8.33
CA THR A 25 14.26 2.86 -8.14
C THR A 25 15.25 1.74 -7.82
N LYS A 26 16.54 2.05 -7.65
CA LYS A 26 17.55 1.03 -7.30
C LYS A 26 17.15 0.18 -6.07
N ASN A 27 16.46 0.77 -5.11
CA ASN A 27 16.11 0.12 -3.84
C ASN A 27 14.61 0.18 -3.52
N THR A 28 13.76 0.37 -4.51
CA THR A 28 12.30 0.41 -4.31
C THR A 28 11.61 -0.30 -5.46
N PHE A 29 10.66 -1.15 -5.13
CA PHE A 29 9.83 -1.87 -6.11
C PHE A 29 8.36 -1.77 -5.78
N ALA A 30 7.51 -2.04 -6.76
CA ALA A 30 6.07 -2.15 -6.60
C ALA A 30 5.62 -3.58 -6.88
N LEU A 31 4.65 -4.03 -6.09
CA LEU A 31 3.90 -5.27 -6.29
C LEU A 31 2.43 -4.93 -6.52
N GLU A 32 1.77 -5.67 -7.42
CA GLU A 32 0.34 -5.56 -7.66
C GLU A 32 -0.28 -6.95 -7.61
N PHE A 33 -1.30 -7.12 -6.75
CA PHE A 33 -2.00 -8.36 -6.55
C PHE A 33 -3.41 -8.29 -7.11
N GLU A 34 -3.84 -9.36 -7.78
CA GLU A 34 -5.23 -9.56 -8.19
C GLU A 34 -6.10 -9.95 -7.00
N ILE A 35 -7.29 -9.37 -6.91
CA ILE A 35 -8.31 -9.75 -5.93
C ILE A 35 -9.27 -10.73 -6.62
N PRO A 36 -9.30 -12.02 -6.23
CA PRO A 36 -10.28 -12.97 -6.75
C PRO A 36 -11.71 -12.49 -6.51
N GLU A 37 -12.61 -12.76 -7.42
CA GLU A 37 -14.03 -12.35 -7.33
C GLU A 37 -14.66 -12.72 -5.97
N ALA A 38 -14.38 -13.94 -5.49
CA ALA A 38 -14.87 -14.43 -4.21
C ALA A 38 -14.37 -13.64 -2.98
N LEU A 39 -13.27 -12.88 -3.12
CA LEU A 39 -12.65 -12.13 -2.04
C LEU A 39 -12.86 -10.62 -2.15
N LYS A 40 -13.57 -10.13 -3.15
CA LYS A 40 -13.78 -8.68 -3.35
C LYS A 40 -14.39 -7.98 -2.12
N LEU A 41 -15.26 -8.64 -1.38
CA LEU A 41 -15.85 -8.08 -0.17
C LEU A 41 -14.84 -7.97 0.98
N ASN A 42 -13.92 -8.92 1.10
CA ASN A 42 -12.88 -8.95 2.13
C ASN A 42 -11.82 -7.89 1.88
N TYR A 43 -11.59 -7.54 0.61
CA TYR A 43 -10.59 -6.55 0.20
C TYR A 43 -11.15 -5.17 -0.13
N LYS A 44 -12.38 -4.86 0.33
CA LYS A 44 -12.85 -3.48 0.35
C LYS A 44 -12.05 -2.68 1.36
N PHE A 45 -11.55 -1.52 0.96
CA PHE A 45 -10.69 -0.69 1.80
C PHE A 45 -10.95 0.80 1.62
N GLU A 46 -10.42 1.59 2.53
CA GLU A 46 -10.34 3.04 2.43
C GLU A 46 -8.92 3.46 2.07
N ALA A 47 -8.78 4.52 1.26
CA ALA A 47 -7.47 5.06 0.92
C ALA A 47 -6.64 5.36 2.17
N GLY A 48 -5.34 5.03 2.14
CA GLY A 48 -4.42 5.18 3.26
C GLY A 48 -4.31 3.96 4.19
N GLN A 49 -5.15 2.94 4.00
CA GLN A 49 -5.02 1.67 4.71
C GLN A 49 -3.81 0.85 4.21
N TYR A 50 -3.49 -0.22 4.93
CA TYR A 50 -2.38 -1.11 4.66
C TYR A 50 -2.80 -2.58 4.75
N VAL A 51 -1.97 -3.45 4.20
CA VAL A 51 -2.07 -4.91 4.33
C VAL A 51 -0.79 -5.46 4.94
N THR A 52 -0.88 -6.62 5.59
CA THR A 52 0.29 -7.40 6.00
C THR A 52 0.57 -8.46 4.94
N VAL A 53 1.81 -8.58 4.51
CA VAL A 53 2.26 -9.62 3.58
C VAL A 53 3.09 -10.61 4.35
N LYS A 54 2.80 -11.93 4.19
CA LYS A 54 3.62 -13.02 4.71
C LYS A 54 4.45 -13.63 3.59
N TYR A 55 5.73 -13.80 3.85
CA TYR A 55 6.65 -14.41 2.89
C TYR A 55 7.81 -15.11 3.59
N PRO A 56 8.34 -16.19 3.01
CA PRO A 56 9.51 -16.86 3.55
C PRO A 56 10.78 -16.05 3.27
N SER A 57 11.67 -15.98 4.22
CA SER A 57 13.01 -15.44 4.08
C SER A 57 13.93 -16.15 5.07
N LYS A 58 15.04 -16.72 4.59
CA LYS A 58 16.07 -17.41 5.42
C LYS A 58 15.51 -18.47 6.38
N GLY A 59 14.51 -19.24 5.92
CA GLY A 59 13.88 -20.31 6.71
C GLY A 59 12.86 -19.84 7.77
N VAL A 60 12.55 -18.55 7.80
CA VAL A 60 11.55 -17.96 8.70
C VAL A 60 10.44 -17.32 7.86
N VAL A 61 9.23 -17.28 8.39
CA VAL A 61 8.13 -16.53 7.77
C VAL A 61 8.10 -15.11 8.34
N PHE A 62 8.38 -14.14 7.51
CA PHE A 62 8.23 -12.73 7.85
C PHE A 62 6.80 -12.24 7.63
N GLN A 63 6.41 -11.24 8.42
CA GLN A 63 5.14 -10.55 8.30
C GLN A 63 5.43 -9.04 8.36
N ASN A 64 5.23 -8.34 7.26
CA ASN A 64 5.48 -6.90 7.18
C ASN A 64 4.23 -6.17 6.70
N ASP A 65 3.99 -5.02 7.31
CA ASP A 65 2.89 -4.13 6.95
C ASP A 65 3.32 -3.17 5.83
N PHE A 66 2.53 -3.10 4.78
CA PHE A 66 2.76 -2.21 3.64
C PHE A 66 1.52 -1.39 3.33
N SER A 67 1.66 -0.06 3.33
CA SER A 67 0.59 0.83 2.89
C SER A 67 0.27 0.61 1.43
N MET A 68 -1.03 0.57 1.11
CA MET A 68 -1.47 0.44 -0.27
C MET A 68 -1.23 1.74 -1.05
N THR A 69 -0.84 1.60 -2.31
CA THR A 69 -0.73 2.68 -3.30
C THR A 69 -1.89 2.70 -4.27
N SER A 70 -2.67 1.61 -4.34
CA SER A 70 -3.93 1.59 -5.07
C SER A 70 -4.99 2.41 -4.36
N ALA A 71 -5.91 2.98 -5.13
CA ALA A 71 -7.14 3.58 -4.61
C ALA A 71 -8.26 2.53 -4.57
N PRO A 72 -9.29 2.71 -3.72
CA PRO A 72 -10.38 1.74 -3.57
C PRO A 72 -11.10 1.37 -4.86
N TYR A 73 -11.21 2.30 -5.80
CA TYR A 73 -11.88 2.07 -7.10
C TYR A 73 -11.05 1.25 -8.10
N GLU A 74 -9.76 1.04 -7.85
CA GLU A 74 -8.88 0.25 -8.74
C GLU A 74 -9.08 -1.26 -8.60
N GLU A 75 -9.83 -1.72 -7.60
CA GLU A 75 -10.17 -3.13 -7.32
C GLU A 75 -8.96 -4.08 -7.32
N LYS A 76 -7.82 -3.60 -6.87
CA LYS A 76 -6.55 -4.32 -6.76
C LYS A 76 -5.77 -3.87 -5.53
N ILE A 77 -4.83 -4.68 -5.09
CA ILE A 77 -3.87 -4.30 -4.05
C ILE A 77 -2.53 -3.99 -4.68
N SER A 78 -2.13 -2.72 -4.62
CA SER A 78 -0.80 -2.30 -5.08
C SER A 78 0.02 -1.79 -3.89
N LEU A 79 1.27 -2.19 -3.81
CA LEU A 79 2.19 -1.88 -2.72
C LEU A 79 3.47 -1.25 -3.26
N GLY A 80 4.04 -0.31 -2.51
CA GLY A 80 5.39 0.19 -2.72
C GLY A 80 6.30 -0.26 -1.59
N ILE A 81 7.40 -0.93 -1.90
CA ILE A 81 8.27 -1.57 -0.93
C ILE A 81 9.69 -1.08 -1.12
N LYS A 82 10.29 -0.58 -0.03
CA LYS A 82 11.69 -0.18 -0.02
C LYS A 82 12.57 -1.28 0.55
N ILE A 83 13.64 -1.58 -0.15
CA ILE A 83 14.73 -2.44 0.31
C ILE A 83 15.68 -1.59 1.13
N ASN A 84 15.85 -1.93 2.40
CA ASN A 84 16.67 -1.13 3.33
C ASN A 84 18.17 -1.50 3.21
N ASN A 85 18.49 -2.76 2.95
CA ASN A 85 19.82 -3.27 2.69
C ASN A 85 19.72 -4.65 2.02
N ASP A 86 20.83 -5.12 1.45
CA ASP A 86 20.90 -6.37 0.67
C ASP A 86 20.67 -7.65 1.53
N ALA A 87 20.64 -7.53 2.85
CA ALA A 87 20.36 -8.64 3.77
C ALA A 87 18.97 -8.57 4.40
N SER A 88 18.13 -7.63 3.95
CA SER A 88 16.79 -7.43 4.51
C SER A 88 15.79 -8.45 3.98
N SER A 89 14.75 -8.74 4.78
CA SER A 89 13.66 -9.60 4.33
C SER A 89 12.92 -9.05 3.11
N THR A 90 12.93 -7.73 2.91
CA THR A 90 12.33 -7.09 1.72
C THR A 90 13.19 -7.30 0.47
N GLN A 91 14.51 -7.47 0.59
CA GLN A 91 15.36 -7.92 -0.52
C GLN A 91 15.02 -9.37 -0.89
N ASP A 92 14.93 -10.25 0.11
CA ASP A 92 14.56 -11.65 -0.13
C ASP A 92 13.16 -11.76 -0.76
N LEU A 93 12.21 -10.91 -0.34
CA LEU A 93 10.89 -10.83 -0.99
C LEU A 93 11.03 -10.44 -2.46
N PHE A 94 11.83 -9.42 -2.76
CA PHE A 94 12.04 -8.98 -4.14
C PHE A 94 12.71 -10.07 -4.98
N ASP A 95 13.70 -10.78 -4.45
CA ASP A 95 14.48 -11.75 -5.22
C ASP A 95 13.71 -13.06 -5.48
N ASN A 96 12.80 -13.44 -4.56
CA ASN A 96 12.17 -14.76 -4.56
C ASN A 96 10.67 -14.78 -4.92
N ILE A 97 10.06 -13.64 -5.23
CA ILE A 97 8.68 -13.59 -5.71
C ILE A 97 8.63 -13.23 -7.19
N ASP A 98 7.90 -13.98 -7.98
CA ASP A 98 7.70 -13.74 -9.39
C ASP A 98 6.22 -13.55 -9.76
N VAL A 99 5.98 -12.91 -10.90
CA VAL A 99 4.62 -12.75 -11.44
C VAL A 99 3.99 -14.12 -11.65
N GLY A 100 2.80 -14.30 -11.10
CA GLY A 100 2.08 -15.56 -11.09
C GLY A 100 2.13 -16.31 -9.75
N ASP A 101 3.06 -15.97 -8.86
CA ASP A 101 3.12 -16.56 -7.53
C ASP A 101 1.96 -16.13 -6.66
N GLU A 102 1.60 -16.99 -5.71
CA GLU A 102 0.59 -16.71 -4.71
C GLU A 102 1.24 -16.38 -3.36
N VAL A 103 0.80 -15.29 -2.74
CA VAL A 103 1.34 -14.77 -1.49
C VAL A 103 0.23 -14.55 -0.48
N ASP A 104 0.50 -14.85 0.78
CA ASP A 104 -0.44 -14.59 1.88
C ASP A 104 -0.49 -13.08 2.16
N VAL A 105 -1.64 -12.46 1.86
CA VAL A 105 -1.91 -11.04 2.09
C VAL A 105 -3.08 -10.93 3.06
N SER A 106 -2.97 -10.07 4.08
CA SER A 106 -4.08 -9.85 5.01
C SER A 106 -5.19 -9.03 4.38
N GLU A 107 -6.40 -9.15 4.95
CA GLU A 107 -7.42 -8.14 4.71
C GLU A 107 -6.89 -6.73 5.06
N PRO A 108 -7.37 -5.67 4.35
CA PRO A 108 -6.97 -4.29 4.60
C PRO A 108 -7.32 -3.83 6.02
N LYS A 109 -6.44 -3.01 6.61
CA LYS A 109 -6.61 -2.45 7.94
C LYS A 109 -5.88 -1.11 8.06
N GLY A 110 -6.15 -0.38 9.16
CA GLY A 110 -5.50 0.90 9.43
C GLY A 110 -6.50 2.04 9.60
N ARG A 111 -6.02 3.14 10.18
CA ARG A 111 -6.82 4.30 10.53
C ARG A 111 -6.36 5.60 9.87
N PHE A 112 -5.36 5.53 9.02
CA PHE A 112 -4.87 6.70 8.27
C PHE A 112 -5.78 6.97 7.08
N THR A 113 -7.05 7.25 7.36
CA THR A 113 -8.10 7.44 6.36
C THR A 113 -8.65 8.87 6.41
N LEU A 114 -9.25 9.32 5.33
CA LEU A 114 -9.88 10.63 5.21
C LEU A 114 -11.35 10.46 4.82
N VAL A 115 -12.21 11.20 5.53
CA VAL A 115 -13.63 11.29 5.14
C VAL A 115 -13.74 12.04 3.83
N SER A 116 -14.36 11.42 2.84
CA SER A 116 -14.61 12.05 1.53
C SER A 116 -15.63 13.18 1.65
N LYS A 117 -15.37 14.29 0.95
CA LYS A 117 -16.19 15.52 0.97
C LYS A 117 -16.40 16.07 -0.45
N PRO A 118 -17.12 15.36 -1.32
CA PRO A 118 -17.22 15.65 -2.76
C PRO A 118 -17.87 17.00 -3.07
N HIS A 119 -18.63 17.57 -2.14
CA HIS A 119 -19.36 18.83 -2.32
C HIS A 119 -18.67 20.04 -1.69
N GLU A 120 -17.61 19.82 -0.89
CA GLU A 120 -16.88 20.91 -0.23
C GLU A 120 -15.70 21.39 -1.09
N PHE A 121 -15.43 22.70 -1.01
CA PHE A 121 -14.16 23.26 -1.46
C PHE A 121 -13.14 23.11 -0.32
N ARG A 122 -12.12 22.31 -0.53
CA ARG A 122 -11.03 22.18 0.45
C ARG A 122 -9.67 22.05 -0.21
N THR A 123 -8.64 22.30 0.58
CA THR A 123 -7.26 22.06 0.17
C THR A 123 -6.68 21.00 1.09
N ILE A 124 -6.07 19.98 0.51
CA ILE A 124 -5.34 18.94 1.23
C ILE A 124 -3.89 19.04 0.87
N ILE A 125 -3.04 19.06 1.89
CA ILE A 125 -1.58 19.15 1.74
C ILE A 125 -0.98 17.88 2.32
N GLY A 126 -0.27 17.12 1.49
CA GLY A 126 0.47 15.92 1.88
C GLY A 126 1.97 16.20 2.04
N PHE A 127 2.56 15.69 3.11
CA PHE A 127 4.01 15.71 3.31
C PHE A 127 4.52 14.28 3.39
N ALA A 128 5.44 13.91 2.51
CA ALA A 128 6.04 12.59 2.48
C ALA A 128 7.56 12.63 2.44
N GLY A 129 8.19 11.63 3.04
CA GLY A 129 9.63 11.36 2.92
C GLY A 129 9.87 9.94 2.43
N GLY A 130 10.66 9.78 1.35
CA GLY A 130 10.99 8.45 0.81
C GLY A 130 9.76 7.57 0.59
N ILE A 131 9.79 6.32 1.08
CA ILE A 131 8.67 5.36 0.88
C ILE A 131 7.39 5.74 1.63
N GLY A 132 7.43 6.69 2.56
CA GLY A 132 6.22 7.21 3.22
C GLY A 132 5.23 7.90 2.29
N ILE A 133 5.56 8.02 1.00
CA ILE A 133 4.66 8.47 -0.06
C ILE A 133 3.49 7.50 -0.32
N THR A 134 3.65 6.20 -0.03
CA THR A 134 2.71 5.14 -0.42
C THR A 134 1.26 5.40 0.01
N PRO A 135 0.92 5.68 1.28
CA PRO A 135 -0.46 5.95 1.65
C PRO A 135 -1.00 7.25 1.05
N LEU A 136 -0.14 8.24 0.79
CA LEU A 136 -0.57 9.50 0.18
C LEU A 136 -0.91 9.32 -1.30
N ILE A 137 -0.25 8.42 -2.03
CA ILE A 137 -0.63 8.06 -3.41
C ILE A 137 -2.06 7.53 -3.43
N SER A 138 -2.39 6.59 -2.56
CA SER A 138 -3.74 6.05 -2.44
C SER A 138 -4.77 7.14 -2.15
N HIS A 139 -4.49 8.02 -1.19
CA HIS A 139 -5.36 9.15 -0.87
C HIS A 139 -5.54 10.08 -2.06
N PHE A 140 -4.47 10.48 -2.71
CA PHE A 140 -4.53 11.46 -3.79
C PHE A 140 -5.27 10.91 -5.01
N LYS A 141 -5.01 9.65 -5.40
CA LYS A 141 -5.80 8.97 -6.43
C LYS A 141 -7.29 8.98 -6.10
N ASN A 142 -7.63 8.57 -4.87
CA ASN A 142 -9.02 8.50 -4.44
C ASN A 142 -9.70 9.89 -4.44
N ILE A 143 -9.02 10.92 -3.92
CA ILE A 143 -9.56 12.28 -3.86
C ILE A 143 -9.74 12.86 -5.28
N LEU A 144 -8.75 12.69 -6.15
CA LEU A 144 -8.86 13.15 -7.55
C LEU A 144 -10.05 12.51 -8.28
N HIS A 145 -10.37 11.26 -7.93
CA HIS A 145 -11.50 10.54 -8.49
C HIS A 145 -12.86 10.95 -7.90
N THR A 146 -12.91 11.23 -6.59
CA THR A 146 -14.18 11.38 -5.85
C THR A 146 -14.51 12.83 -5.49
N GLU A 147 -13.53 13.75 -5.52
CA GLU A 147 -13.67 15.10 -4.98
C GLU A 147 -13.25 16.19 -5.98
N PRO A 148 -14.06 16.52 -6.97
CA PRO A 148 -13.67 17.44 -8.06
C PRO A 148 -13.42 18.88 -7.60
N ARG A 149 -13.80 19.24 -6.36
CA ARG A 149 -13.63 20.56 -5.76
C ARG A 149 -12.45 20.66 -4.79
N THR A 150 -11.70 19.58 -4.60
CA THR A 150 -10.54 19.53 -3.69
C THR A 150 -9.26 19.86 -4.44
N ARG A 151 -8.44 20.76 -3.87
CA ARG A 151 -7.08 21.03 -4.33
C ARG A 151 -6.10 20.17 -3.56
N LEU A 152 -5.14 19.59 -4.28
CA LEU A 152 -4.10 18.74 -3.70
C LEU A 152 -2.73 19.37 -3.89
N PHE A 153 -1.94 19.39 -2.82
CA PHE A 153 -0.53 19.74 -2.84
C PHE A 153 0.27 18.66 -2.18
N MET A 154 1.37 18.23 -2.80
CA MET A 154 2.27 17.24 -2.22
C MET A 154 3.69 17.80 -2.10
N PHE A 155 4.23 17.75 -0.88
CA PHE A 155 5.63 17.98 -0.61
C PHE A 155 6.31 16.62 -0.40
N TYR A 156 7.17 16.25 -1.34
CA TYR A 156 7.80 14.93 -1.35
C TYR A 156 9.33 15.04 -1.29
N GLY A 157 9.88 14.80 -0.09
CA GLY A 157 11.31 14.84 0.18
C GLY A 157 12.00 13.51 -0.08
N ASN A 158 13.10 13.56 -0.82
CA ASN A 158 14.00 12.43 -1.07
C ASN A 158 15.45 12.90 -0.96
N ARG A 159 16.39 12.00 -0.65
CA ARG A 159 17.81 12.34 -0.55
C ARG A 159 18.42 12.68 -1.91
N LYS A 160 17.98 11.98 -2.95
CA LYS A 160 18.45 12.11 -4.32
C LYS A 160 17.30 11.98 -5.31
N SER A 161 17.43 12.57 -6.49
CA SER A 161 16.40 12.52 -7.53
C SER A 161 16.12 11.11 -8.06
N GLU A 162 17.14 10.27 -8.12
CA GLU A 162 17.01 8.86 -8.53
C GLU A 162 16.33 7.96 -7.50
N GLU A 163 16.14 8.45 -6.27
CA GLU A 163 15.40 7.75 -5.20
C GLU A 163 13.91 8.12 -5.15
N ILE A 164 13.43 8.99 -6.02
CA ILE A 164 12.02 9.38 -6.10
C ILE A 164 11.20 8.21 -6.64
N ALA A 165 10.62 7.43 -5.74
CA ALA A 165 9.69 6.36 -6.11
C ALA A 165 8.37 6.97 -6.64
N PHE A 166 7.71 6.26 -7.56
CA PHE A 166 6.43 6.68 -8.16
C PHE A 166 6.48 8.02 -8.91
N LYS A 167 7.66 8.45 -9.36
CA LYS A 167 7.84 9.74 -10.03
C LYS A 167 6.87 9.95 -11.20
N ASN A 168 6.67 8.92 -12.03
CA ASN A 168 5.79 8.98 -13.20
C ASN A 168 4.28 8.96 -12.85
N GLU A 169 3.92 8.62 -11.62
CA GLU A 169 2.53 8.62 -11.17
C GLU A 169 2.13 9.94 -10.51
N ILE A 170 3.11 10.74 -10.08
CA ILE A 170 2.88 11.99 -9.34
C ILE A 170 3.24 13.25 -10.13
N LEU A 171 3.89 13.14 -11.28
CA LEU A 171 4.20 14.22 -12.23
C LEU A 171 3.35 14.11 -13.47
#